data_5e47a523e6bc4278059af72623b88c38
#
_entry.id   5e47a523e6bc4278059af72623b88c38
#
_cell.length_a   1.000
_cell.length_b   1.000
_cell.length_c   1.000
_cell.angle_alpha   90.00
_cell.angle_beta   90.00
_cell.angle_gamma   90.00
#
_symmetry.space_group_name_H-M   'P 1'
#
loop_
_entity.id
_entity.type
_entity.pdbx_description
1 polymer ?
#
loop_
_entity_poly.entity_id
_entity_poly.type
_entity_poly.pdbx_seq_one_letter_code
_entity_poly.pdbx_strand_id
1 'polypeptide(L)'
;MLLFFASAYLSDAYENVALNKTAWQKYPHLWGAELAVDGRYSSLHPTGNQCTISGNNRTTAEWRVDLGKVLSVHHVFIQYRTENLPWDGNNKYAGRYLEFSVYISNTTSKEDGILCFKDTSYNRSTIPNPTNITCIQHGQYVIFYNNRTHPPFPEGYSTYAYNDICEVEVYGCSNSGFYGETCSIPCPQNCQERHCDIVTGACLGCVVGFRGDNCDEKCADNTYGLECTKRCPKCKDSEQCDHVNGSCLNGCEKGIYGVNCDRACPVGWYGYNCQNTCSVNCGVPERCQRVTGQCEGGCQVGWKGTTCDTKCDTGTYGLDCKETCGFCSGLDQCHFVNGTCTKGCERGYRGQRCHEACGNYTYGPDCSLTCGNCLYLAGEQCHHVTGECPRDCAAGFQGKFCSQRNSIKVKSSSSIADSESLSSDVLYILISILCVSATANIVQVVIIRRCWNDSHGNKQNTYESSKTVVPEHIYESTKEGNTDYHELGEFRDESNYDKLS
;
A
#
# COMPACT_ATOMS: atom_id res chain seq x y z
N MET A 1 51.51 53.79 -9.81
CA MET A 1 50.20 53.22 -10.20
C MET A 1 50.50 51.90 -10.90
N LEU A 2 50.55 50.81 -10.12
CA LEU A 2 50.84 49.46 -10.60
C LEU A 2 49.50 48.84 -11.03
N LEU A 3 49.34 48.67 -12.33
CA LEU A 3 48.24 47.91 -12.95
C LEU A 3 48.51 46.42 -12.74
N PHE A 4 47.78 45.80 -11.80
CA PHE A 4 47.69 44.34 -11.72
C PHE A 4 46.81 43.86 -12.90
N PHE A 5 47.42 43.32 -13.92
CA PHE A 5 46.70 42.48 -14.86
C PHE A 5 46.40 41.16 -14.15
N ALA A 6 45.18 41.05 -13.69
CA ALA A 6 44.63 39.74 -13.37
C ALA A 6 44.46 39.00 -14.67
N SER A 7 45.37 38.09 -14.99
CA SER A 7 45.17 37.05 -16.01
C SER A 7 44.03 36.20 -15.48
N ALA A 8 42.82 36.41 -16.01
CA ALA A 8 41.77 35.45 -15.90
C ALA A 8 42.26 34.14 -16.57
N TYR A 9 42.68 33.20 -15.76
CA TYR A 9 42.76 31.83 -16.22
C TYR A 9 41.32 31.43 -16.57
N LEU A 10 41.04 31.36 -17.88
CA LEU A 10 39.93 30.58 -18.38
C LEU A 10 40.26 29.16 -17.95
N SER A 11 39.62 28.70 -16.86
CA SER A 11 39.65 27.30 -16.49
C SER A 11 39.02 26.56 -17.67
N ASP A 12 39.74 25.63 -18.28
CA ASP A 12 39.16 24.71 -19.25
C ASP A 12 37.90 24.09 -18.60
N ALA A 13 36.83 24.10 -19.35
CA ALA A 13 35.48 23.79 -18.82
C ALA A 13 35.38 22.36 -18.26
N TYR A 14 36.16 21.44 -18.78
CA TYR A 14 36.23 20.04 -18.34
C TYR A 14 37.66 19.60 -18.15
N GLU A 15 37.92 18.65 -17.25
CA GLU A 15 39.26 18.09 -17.01
C GLU A 15 39.55 16.94 -17.98
N ASN A 16 40.82 16.79 -18.38
CA ASN A 16 41.29 15.57 -19.08
C ASN A 16 41.38 14.42 -18.05
N VAL A 17 40.33 13.62 -18.00
CA VAL A 17 40.19 12.50 -17.03
C VAL A 17 40.93 11.23 -17.48
N ALA A 18 41.54 11.22 -18.71
CA ALA A 18 42.34 10.12 -19.24
C ALA A 18 43.83 10.27 -18.93
N LEU A 19 44.28 11.45 -18.52
CA LEU A 19 45.73 11.73 -18.35
C LEU A 19 46.37 10.74 -17.36
N ASN A 20 47.41 10.06 -17.80
CA ASN A 20 48.19 9.04 -17.07
C ASN A 20 47.35 7.86 -16.56
N LYS A 21 46.21 7.57 -17.18
CA LYS A 21 45.39 6.42 -16.87
C LYS A 21 45.94 5.15 -17.53
N THR A 22 45.49 4.00 -17.02
CA THR A 22 45.84 2.69 -17.57
C THR A 22 45.23 2.54 -18.96
N ALA A 23 46.10 2.28 -19.95
CA ALA A 23 45.65 2.04 -21.32
C ALA A 23 46.05 0.63 -21.79
N TRP A 24 45.32 0.14 -22.79
CA TRP A 24 45.56 -1.17 -23.38
C TRP A 24 45.35 -1.10 -24.89
N GLN A 25 46.13 -1.89 -25.65
CA GLN A 25 45.92 -2.03 -27.08
C GLN A 25 45.98 -3.50 -27.52
N LYS A 26 45.19 -3.80 -28.54
CA LYS A 26 45.24 -5.09 -29.23
C LYS A 26 46.45 -5.11 -30.14
N TYR A 27 47.20 -6.18 -30.12
CA TYR A 27 48.44 -6.35 -30.92
C TYR A 27 49.48 -5.29 -30.63
N PRO A 28 49.99 -5.17 -29.41
CA PRO A 28 51.02 -4.18 -29.08
C PRO A 28 52.30 -4.38 -29.89
N HIS A 29 52.96 -3.29 -30.23
CA HIS A 29 54.29 -3.27 -30.87
C HIS A 29 55.31 -2.73 -29.87
N LEU A 30 56.38 -2.09 -30.35
CA LEU A 30 57.46 -1.51 -29.50
C LEU A 30 56.97 -0.34 -28.63
N TRP A 31 55.86 0.29 -28.97
CA TRP A 31 55.29 1.46 -28.31
C TRP A 31 53.99 1.08 -27.59
N GLY A 32 54.02 1.24 -26.28
CA GLY A 32 52.92 0.85 -25.40
C GLY A 32 51.69 1.71 -25.55
N ALA A 33 50.55 1.21 -25.05
CA ALA A 33 49.26 1.89 -25.14
C ALA A 33 49.19 3.20 -24.31
N GLU A 34 50.01 3.27 -23.25
CA GLU A 34 50.13 4.39 -22.31
C GLU A 34 50.65 5.68 -22.93
N LEU A 35 51.40 5.58 -24.05
CA LEU A 35 51.93 6.75 -24.77
C LEU A 35 50.81 7.62 -25.40
N ALA A 36 49.60 7.12 -25.46
CA ALA A 36 48.48 7.88 -25.98
C ALA A 36 47.64 8.59 -24.89
N VAL A 37 48.08 8.59 -23.62
CA VAL A 37 47.45 9.27 -22.50
C VAL A 37 48.46 9.93 -21.55
N ASP A 38 49.69 10.18 -22.03
CA ASP A 38 50.79 10.75 -21.22
C ASP A 38 50.89 12.29 -21.29
N GLY A 39 50.00 12.93 -22.06
CA GLY A 39 49.95 14.38 -22.26
C GLY A 39 51.04 14.92 -23.14
N ARG A 40 51.73 14.07 -23.94
CA ARG A 40 52.89 14.41 -24.72
C ARG A 40 52.70 14.06 -26.20
N TYR A 41 52.48 15.06 -27.03
CA TYR A 41 52.31 14.92 -28.48
C TYR A 41 52.98 16.02 -29.29
N SER A 42 54.14 16.50 -28.78
CA SER A 42 54.96 17.47 -29.52
C SER A 42 55.69 16.85 -30.71
N SER A 43 55.90 15.52 -30.70
CA SER A 43 56.42 14.77 -31.82
C SER A 43 55.45 13.68 -32.26
N LEU A 44 54.90 13.81 -33.44
CA LEU A 44 53.96 12.87 -34.05
C LEU A 44 54.65 11.80 -34.91
N HIS A 45 55.98 11.55 -34.62
CA HIS A 45 56.76 10.52 -35.22
C HIS A 45 57.11 9.44 -34.18
N PRO A 46 57.17 8.14 -34.55
CA PRO A 46 57.37 7.06 -33.58
C PRO A 46 58.69 7.19 -32.78
N THR A 47 59.75 7.67 -33.40
CA THR A 47 61.04 7.85 -32.70
C THR A 47 60.99 8.95 -31.63
N GLY A 48 59.94 9.78 -31.60
CA GLY A 48 59.67 10.72 -30.52
C GLY A 48 59.20 10.05 -29.24
N ASN A 49 58.82 8.78 -29.30
CA ASN A 49 58.33 7.97 -28.18
C ASN A 49 57.11 8.60 -27.49
N GLN A 50 56.22 9.19 -28.31
CA GLN A 50 55.00 9.89 -27.86
C GLN A 50 53.74 9.38 -28.59
N CYS A 51 53.82 8.25 -29.31
CA CYS A 51 52.70 7.65 -30.01
C CYS A 51 52.65 6.15 -29.73
N THR A 52 51.47 5.61 -29.47
CA THR A 52 51.22 4.16 -29.46
C THR A 52 51.10 3.66 -30.91
N ILE A 53 51.57 2.46 -31.19
CA ILE A 53 51.51 1.88 -32.54
C ILE A 53 51.10 0.41 -32.41
N SER A 54 50.10 0.01 -33.19
CA SER A 54 49.68 -1.40 -33.27
C SER A 54 50.55 -2.20 -34.25
N GLY A 55 50.53 -3.53 -34.07
CA GLY A 55 51.21 -4.45 -34.96
C GLY A 55 50.67 -4.39 -36.38
N ASN A 56 51.59 -4.62 -37.36
CA ASN A 56 51.24 -4.60 -38.78
C ASN A 56 50.38 -5.80 -39.21
N ASN A 57 49.79 -5.69 -40.41
CA ASN A 57 49.04 -6.77 -41.08
C ASN A 57 47.85 -7.30 -40.30
N ARG A 58 47.15 -6.43 -39.59
CA ARG A 58 45.93 -6.77 -38.84
C ARG A 58 44.72 -6.19 -39.53
N THR A 59 43.60 -6.93 -39.50
CA THR A 59 42.33 -6.47 -40.05
C THR A 59 41.52 -5.68 -39.04
N THR A 60 41.87 -5.74 -37.75
CA THR A 60 41.27 -4.94 -36.68
C THR A 60 42.35 -4.33 -35.81
N ALA A 61 42.11 -3.13 -35.33
CA ALA A 61 42.93 -2.49 -34.30
C ALA A 61 42.02 -1.91 -33.23
N GLU A 62 42.41 -2.06 -31.97
CA GLU A 62 41.67 -1.58 -30.81
C GLU A 62 42.64 -1.04 -29.78
N TRP A 63 42.27 0.12 -29.26
CA TRP A 63 42.96 0.76 -28.16
C TRP A 63 41.89 1.24 -27.16
N ARG A 64 42.19 1.18 -25.88
CA ARG A 64 41.29 1.69 -24.85
C ARG A 64 42.03 2.23 -23.65
N VAL A 65 41.38 3.18 -22.97
CA VAL A 65 41.81 3.70 -21.68
C VAL A 65 40.75 3.35 -20.61
N ASP A 66 41.23 2.98 -19.42
CA ASP A 66 40.44 2.77 -18.22
C ASP A 66 40.48 4.04 -17.38
N LEU A 67 39.37 4.76 -17.28
CA LEU A 67 39.23 5.97 -16.46
C LEU A 67 39.24 5.65 -14.95
N GLY A 68 39.17 4.35 -14.56
CA GLY A 68 39.25 3.84 -13.21
C GLY A 68 37.88 3.72 -12.51
N LYS A 69 36.89 4.37 -13.02
CA LYS A 69 35.47 4.32 -12.58
C LYS A 69 34.57 4.89 -13.67
N VAL A 70 33.28 4.71 -13.52
CA VAL A 70 32.28 5.37 -14.39
C VAL A 70 32.37 6.88 -14.18
N LEU A 71 32.66 7.62 -15.23
CA LEU A 71 32.73 9.09 -15.24
C LEU A 71 31.78 9.68 -16.28
N SER A 72 31.45 10.94 -16.12
CA SER A 72 30.69 11.73 -17.09
C SER A 72 31.67 12.29 -18.13
N VAL A 73 31.52 11.87 -19.37
CA VAL A 73 32.35 12.31 -20.51
C VAL A 73 31.59 13.32 -21.34
N HIS A 74 32.24 14.41 -21.74
CA HIS A 74 31.67 15.43 -22.62
C HIS A 74 32.20 15.29 -24.05
N HIS A 75 33.51 15.19 -24.23
CA HIS A 75 34.15 15.02 -25.54
C HIS A 75 35.48 14.28 -25.47
N VAL A 76 35.87 13.72 -26.60
CA VAL A 76 37.15 12.99 -26.79
C VAL A 76 37.94 13.69 -27.84
N PHE A 77 39.18 14.04 -27.51
CA PHE A 77 40.18 14.56 -28.43
C PHE A 77 41.12 13.42 -28.84
N ILE A 78 41.47 13.33 -30.14
CA ILE A 78 42.37 12.32 -30.66
C ILE A 78 43.40 12.98 -31.56
N GLN A 79 44.66 12.86 -31.19
CA GLN A 79 45.80 13.24 -32.03
C GLN A 79 46.42 12.00 -32.69
N TYR A 80 46.30 11.89 -33.97
CA TYR A 80 46.84 10.77 -34.74
C TYR A 80 48.26 11.05 -35.28
N ARG A 81 49.01 9.99 -35.51
CA ARG A 81 50.38 10.01 -36.03
C ARG A 81 50.45 10.65 -37.42
N THR A 82 51.40 11.55 -37.66
CA THR A 82 51.61 12.23 -38.93
C THR A 82 53.02 12.04 -39.52
N GLU A 83 53.98 11.43 -38.79
CA GLU A 83 55.42 11.43 -39.07
C GLU A 83 56.03 12.83 -39.03
N ASN A 84 55.40 13.78 -38.30
CA ASN A 84 55.75 15.21 -38.35
C ASN A 84 55.67 15.82 -39.75
N LEU A 85 54.87 15.22 -40.66
CA LEU A 85 54.61 15.71 -42.01
C LEU A 85 53.29 16.46 -42.06
N PRO A 86 53.03 17.33 -43.03
CA PRO A 86 51.72 17.96 -43.21
C PRO A 86 50.60 16.95 -43.27
N TRP A 87 49.49 17.26 -42.61
CA TRP A 87 48.30 16.43 -42.64
C TRP A 87 47.39 16.84 -43.82
N ASP A 88 47.59 16.16 -44.93
CA ASP A 88 46.86 16.39 -46.17
C ASP A 88 46.58 15.06 -46.91
N GLY A 89 46.01 15.12 -48.11
CA GLY A 89 45.65 13.94 -48.90
C GLY A 89 46.87 13.08 -49.30
N ASN A 90 48.12 13.60 -49.19
CA ASN A 90 49.39 12.87 -49.51
C ASN A 90 49.94 12.15 -48.30
N ASN A 91 49.46 12.51 -47.07
CA ASN A 91 49.90 11.83 -45.86
C ASN A 91 49.36 10.40 -45.82
N LYS A 92 50.26 9.40 -45.87
CA LYS A 92 49.87 7.98 -45.89
C LYS A 92 49.14 7.52 -44.59
N TYR A 93 49.34 8.21 -43.48
CA TYR A 93 48.75 7.87 -42.20
C TYR A 93 47.27 8.34 -42.14
N ALA A 94 46.87 9.31 -42.95
CA ALA A 94 45.46 9.66 -43.08
C ALA A 94 44.59 8.45 -43.52
N GLY A 95 45.11 7.66 -44.47
CA GLY A 95 44.42 6.44 -44.91
C GLY A 95 44.32 5.34 -43.83
N ARG A 96 45.23 5.35 -42.83
CA ARG A 96 45.16 4.43 -41.69
C ARG A 96 44.11 4.83 -40.66
N TYR A 97 43.87 6.15 -40.54
CA TYR A 97 42.93 6.70 -39.58
C TYR A 97 41.45 6.60 -40.03
N LEU A 98 41.19 6.56 -41.32
CA LEU A 98 39.83 6.45 -41.86
C LEU A 98 39.06 5.26 -41.30
N GLU A 99 37.71 5.39 -41.21
CA GLU A 99 36.75 4.40 -40.72
C GLU A 99 36.94 4.02 -39.23
N PHE A 100 37.52 4.89 -38.44
CA PHE A 100 37.60 4.62 -37.00
C PHE A 100 36.25 4.83 -36.30
N SER A 101 36.13 4.22 -35.16
CA SER A 101 34.99 4.37 -34.27
C SER A 101 35.47 4.61 -32.85
N VAL A 102 34.66 5.36 -32.07
CA VAL A 102 34.90 5.61 -30.64
C VAL A 102 33.66 5.17 -29.88
N TYR A 103 33.89 4.40 -28.83
CA TYR A 103 32.85 3.90 -27.93
C TYR A 103 33.12 4.33 -26.48
N ILE A 104 32.08 4.53 -25.71
CA ILE A 104 32.15 4.64 -24.26
C ILE A 104 31.46 3.42 -23.67
N SER A 105 32.13 2.71 -22.75
CA SER A 105 31.65 1.44 -22.20
C SER A 105 31.91 1.35 -20.70
N ASN A 106 31.08 0.59 -20.00
CA ASN A 106 31.30 0.21 -18.58
C ASN A 106 32.15 -1.08 -18.47
N THR A 107 32.39 -1.75 -19.57
CA THR A 107 33.22 -2.95 -19.64
C THR A 107 34.39 -2.75 -20.64
N THR A 108 35.30 -3.69 -20.67
CA THR A 108 36.40 -3.68 -21.62
C THR A 108 35.99 -4.01 -23.06
N SER A 109 34.72 -4.32 -23.30
CA SER A 109 34.16 -4.67 -24.60
C SER A 109 33.43 -3.48 -25.23
N LYS A 110 33.71 -3.20 -26.50
CA LYS A 110 32.98 -2.19 -27.27
C LYS A 110 31.53 -2.62 -27.59
N GLU A 111 31.26 -3.90 -27.60
CA GLU A 111 29.93 -4.46 -27.85
C GLU A 111 28.93 -4.10 -26.74
N ASP A 112 29.42 -3.90 -25.50
CA ASP A 112 28.66 -3.46 -24.36
C ASP A 112 28.59 -1.93 -24.25
N GLY A 113 29.30 -1.23 -25.12
CA GLY A 113 29.41 0.23 -25.09
C GLY A 113 28.47 0.95 -26.04
N ILE A 114 28.38 2.25 -25.84
CA ILE A 114 27.64 3.17 -26.70
C ILE A 114 28.57 3.71 -27.76
N LEU A 115 28.18 3.62 -29.02
CA LEU A 115 28.90 4.22 -30.14
C LEU A 115 28.76 5.75 -30.07
N CYS A 116 29.86 6.44 -29.78
CA CYS A 116 29.93 7.89 -29.80
C CYS A 116 30.11 8.45 -31.20
N PHE A 117 31.05 7.83 -31.94
CA PHE A 117 31.40 8.30 -33.26
C PHE A 117 31.83 7.12 -34.14
N LYS A 118 31.46 7.19 -35.40
CA LYS A 118 31.99 6.33 -36.47
C LYS A 118 32.23 7.19 -37.71
N ASP A 119 33.46 7.18 -38.21
CA ASP A 119 33.75 7.78 -39.50
C ASP A 119 33.10 6.98 -40.64
N THR A 120 32.21 7.65 -41.37
CA THR A 120 31.55 7.11 -42.57
C THR A 120 31.65 8.02 -43.79
N SER A 121 32.31 9.18 -43.65
CA SER A 121 32.29 10.24 -44.68
C SER A 121 33.61 10.89 -44.98
N TYR A 122 34.60 10.70 -44.14
CA TYR A 122 35.93 11.29 -44.39
C TYR A 122 36.69 10.55 -45.48
N ASN A 123 37.56 11.29 -46.16
CA ASN A 123 38.59 10.78 -47.02
C ASN A 123 39.95 11.33 -46.55
N ARG A 124 41.07 10.94 -47.20
CA ARG A 124 42.43 11.36 -46.81
C ARG A 124 42.62 12.87 -46.74
N SER A 125 41.89 13.63 -47.53
CA SER A 125 42.01 15.09 -47.57
C SER A 125 41.07 15.81 -46.60
N THR A 126 40.05 15.14 -46.09
CA THR A 126 39.04 15.77 -45.25
C THR A 126 39.02 15.30 -43.80
N ILE A 127 39.70 14.16 -43.49
CA ILE A 127 39.79 13.67 -42.12
C ILE A 127 40.57 14.66 -41.24
N PRO A 128 39.98 15.18 -40.18
CA PRO A 128 40.68 16.12 -39.30
C PRO A 128 41.75 15.42 -38.44
N ASN A 129 42.82 16.15 -38.12
CA ASN A 129 43.80 15.72 -37.14
C ASN A 129 44.44 16.96 -36.49
N PRO A 130 44.21 17.22 -35.20
CA PRO A 130 43.47 16.37 -34.28
C PRO A 130 41.96 16.32 -34.59
N THR A 131 41.29 15.25 -34.09
CA THR A 131 39.83 15.08 -34.16
C THR A 131 39.24 15.34 -32.81
N ASN A 132 38.18 16.15 -32.74
CA ASN A 132 37.45 16.40 -31.52
C ASN A 132 35.99 15.86 -31.67
N ILE A 133 35.58 14.97 -30.79
CA ILE A 133 34.33 14.23 -30.86
C ILE A 133 33.49 14.55 -29.64
N THR A 134 32.39 15.26 -29.82
CA THR A 134 31.40 15.44 -28.73
C THR A 134 30.76 14.09 -28.45
N CYS A 135 30.81 13.65 -27.18
CA CYS A 135 30.26 12.39 -26.73
C CYS A 135 29.78 12.50 -25.30
N ILE A 136 28.56 12.97 -25.16
CA ILE A 136 27.92 13.16 -23.84
C ILE A 136 27.40 11.80 -23.35
N GLN A 137 28.27 11.09 -22.64
CA GLN A 137 27.99 9.73 -22.16
C GLN A 137 28.66 9.48 -20.79
N HIS A 138 28.23 8.38 -20.13
CA HIS A 138 28.86 7.87 -18.91
C HIS A 138 29.54 6.54 -19.20
N GLY A 139 30.76 6.37 -18.70
CA GLY A 139 31.45 5.11 -18.81
C GLY A 139 32.80 5.11 -18.14
N GLN A 140 33.35 3.91 -17.99
CA GLN A 140 34.66 3.67 -17.41
C GLN A 140 35.73 3.56 -18.49
N TYR A 141 35.37 3.07 -19.68
CA TYR A 141 36.30 2.82 -20.76
C TYR A 141 35.96 3.68 -21.96
N VAL A 142 37.00 4.33 -22.55
CA VAL A 142 36.94 4.94 -23.88
C VAL A 142 37.69 4.04 -24.81
N ILE A 143 37.04 3.58 -25.87
CA ILE A 143 37.57 2.55 -26.78
C ILE A 143 37.66 3.12 -28.21
N PHE A 144 38.83 3.18 -28.74
CA PHE A 144 39.09 3.44 -30.16
C PHE A 144 39.14 2.11 -30.92
N TYR A 145 38.42 2.03 -32.03
CA TYR A 145 38.35 0.84 -32.85
C TYR A 145 38.49 1.19 -34.34
N ASN A 146 39.30 0.44 -35.05
CA ASN A 146 39.47 0.56 -36.52
C ASN A 146 39.32 -0.82 -37.17
N ASN A 147 38.67 -0.87 -38.32
CA ASN A 147 38.25 -2.10 -38.97
C ASN A 147 38.62 -2.10 -40.47
N ARG A 148 39.21 -3.21 -40.93
CA ARG A 148 39.52 -3.53 -42.31
C ARG A 148 39.17 -4.98 -42.63
N THR A 149 37.94 -5.37 -42.33
CA THR A 149 37.47 -6.76 -42.53
C THR A 149 36.62 -6.96 -43.78
N HIS A 150 36.22 -5.86 -44.48
CA HIS A 150 35.23 -5.94 -45.57
C HIS A 150 35.77 -5.29 -46.87
N PRO A 151 36.77 -5.90 -47.57
CA PRO A 151 37.20 -5.40 -48.86
C PRO A 151 36.11 -5.59 -49.94
N PRO A 152 36.11 -4.79 -51.04
CA PRO A 152 37.10 -3.76 -51.38
C PRO A 152 36.92 -2.49 -50.56
N PHE A 153 38.02 -1.87 -50.14
CA PHE A 153 38.03 -0.61 -49.44
C PHE A 153 37.94 0.58 -50.40
N PRO A 154 37.33 1.70 -49.99
CA PRO A 154 37.35 2.93 -50.76
C PRO A 154 38.78 3.39 -51.07
N GLU A 155 38.90 4.18 -52.14
CA GLU A 155 40.21 4.75 -52.54
C GLU A 155 40.80 5.58 -51.38
N GLY A 156 42.09 5.39 -51.14
CA GLY A 156 42.81 6.09 -50.08
C GLY A 156 42.85 5.41 -48.74
N TYR A 157 42.07 4.34 -48.54
CA TYR A 157 42.13 3.54 -47.29
C TYR A 157 43.41 2.70 -47.23
N SER A 158 43.90 2.48 -46.01
CA SER A 158 44.98 1.49 -45.81
C SER A 158 44.41 0.07 -45.90
N THR A 159 45.25 -0.89 -46.35
CA THR A 159 44.88 -2.30 -46.46
C THR A 159 44.61 -2.95 -45.08
N TYR A 160 45.28 -2.46 -44.06
CA TYR A 160 45.22 -2.99 -42.69
C TYR A 160 44.74 -1.93 -41.70
N ALA A 161 44.16 -2.36 -40.59
CA ALA A 161 43.72 -1.52 -39.49
C ALA A 161 44.88 -1.15 -38.56
N TYR A 162 44.88 0.08 -38.08
CA TYR A 162 45.90 0.62 -37.18
C TYR A 162 45.28 1.48 -36.08
N ASN A 163 45.93 1.55 -34.90
CA ASN A 163 45.74 2.53 -33.86
C ASN A 163 47.03 3.33 -33.60
N ASP A 164 47.53 4.00 -34.65
CA ASP A 164 48.72 4.84 -34.56
C ASP A 164 48.38 6.19 -33.93
N ILE A 165 48.12 6.19 -32.60
CA ILE A 165 47.59 7.33 -31.84
C ILE A 165 48.71 7.97 -31.02
N CYS A 166 48.85 9.29 -31.05
CA CYS A 166 49.81 10.02 -30.26
C CYS A 166 49.24 10.59 -28.97
N GLU A 167 47.95 10.93 -28.97
CA GLU A 167 47.25 11.35 -27.74
C GLU A 167 45.76 11.10 -27.85
N VAL A 168 45.15 10.69 -26.73
CA VAL A 168 43.75 10.68 -26.52
C VAL A 168 43.46 11.41 -25.19
N GLU A 169 42.76 12.53 -25.28
CA GLU A 169 42.32 13.27 -24.14
C GLU A 169 40.82 13.03 -23.99
N VAL A 170 40.35 12.75 -22.78
CA VAL A 170 38.94 12.55 -22.47
C VAL A 170 38.51 13.65 -21.53
N TYR A 171 37.70 14.54 -22.02
CA TYR A 171 37.24 15.66 -21.24
C TYR A 171 35.92 15.39 -20.61
N GLY A 172 35.83 15.56 -19.28
CA GLY A 172 34.67 15.25 -18.52
C GLY A 172 34.80 15.68 -17.05
N CYS A 173 33.87 15.22 -16.21
CA CYS A 173 33.92 15.45 -14.77
C CYS A 173 34.66 14.30 -14.07
N SER A 174 35.67 14.62 -13.29
CA SER A 174 36.38 13.65 -12.44
C SER A 174 35.53 13.05 -11.33
N ASN A 175 34.34 13.62 -11.10
CA ASN A 175 33.31 13.11 -10.23
C ASN A 175 31.97 13.03 -10.98
N SER A 176 31.45 11.82 -11.17
CA SER A 176 30.21 11.54 -11.91
C SER A 176 28.94 12.10 -11.26
N GLY A 177 29.01 12.52 -10.00
CA GLY A 177 27.87 13.14 -9.27
C GLY A 177 27.77 14.65 -9.47
N PHE A 178 28.49 15.23 -10.44
CA PHE A 178 28.51 16.66 -10.74
C PHE A 178 28.36 16.91 -12.24
N TYR A 179 27.86 18.09 -12.59
CA TYR A 179 27.66 18.54 -13.97
C TYR A 179 27.98 20.03 -14.13
N GLY A 180 27.82 20.51 -15.37
CA GLY A 180 28.15 21.87 -15.77
C GLY A 180 29.62 22.02 -16.15
N GLU A 181 29.98 23.10 -16.84
CA GLU A 181 31.29 23.33 -17.39
C GLU A 181 32.45 23.22 -16.38
N THR A 182 32.19 23.59 -15.14
CA THR A 182 33.22 23.53 -14.07
C THR A 182 33.04 22.28 -13.19
N CYS A 183 32.15 21.34 -13.52
CA CYS A 183 31.86 20.15 -12.71
C CYS A 183 31.60 20.44 -11.24
N SER A 184 30.98 21.60 -10.94
CA SER A 184 30.75 22.08 -9.55
C SER A 184 29.31 21.98 -9.10
N ILE A 185 28.36 21.75 -10.02
CA ILE A 185 26.94 21.66 -9.71
C ILE A 185 26.60 20.20 -9.42
N PRO A 186 26.10 19.86 -8.23
CA PRO A 186 25.77 18.46 -7.92
C PRO A 186 24.55 18.01 -8.72
N CYS A 187 24.59 16.76 -9.20
CA CYS A 187 23.42 16.10 -9.79
C CYS A 187 22.26 16.05 -8.80
N PRO A 188 21.00 16.09 -9.27
CA PRO A 188 19.83 15.94 -8.42
C PRO A 188 19.92 14.70 -7.52
N GLN A 189 19.41 14.82 -6.29
CA GLN A 189 19.62 13.82 -5.24
C GLN A 189 19.04 12.44 -5.60
N ASN A 190 17.93 12.41 -6.32
CA ASN A 190 17.22 11.19 -6.67
C ASN A 190 17.59 10.63 -8.03
N CYS A 191 18.66 11.13 -8.68
CA CYS A 191 19.23 10.46 -9.84
C CYS A 191 19.76 9.08 -9.44
N GLN A 192 19.53 8.08 -10.28
CA GLN A 192 20.07 6.74 -10.09
C GLN A 192 21.61 6.82 -10.09
N GLU A 193 22.23 6.20 -9.07
CA GLU A 193 23.69 6.24 -8.85
C GLU A 193 24.29 7.67 -8.83
N ARG A 194 23.43 8.69 -8.68
CA ARG A 194 23.78 10.11 -8.78
C ARG A 194 24.38 10.51 -10.14
N HIS A 195 24.02 9.80 -11.20
CA HIS A 195 24.46 10.13 -12.56
C HIS A 195 23.44 11.04 -13.23
N CYS A 196 23.93 12.12 -13.81
CA CYS A 196 23.13 13.05 -14.61
C CYS A 196 23.91 13.49 -15.86
N ASP A 197 23.18 13.95 -16.85
CA ASP A 197 23.75 14.54 -18.06
C ASP A 197 24.75 15.65 -17.70
N ILE A 198 25.95 15.58 -18.22
CA ILE A 198 27.07 16.47 -17.84
C ILE A 198 26.82 17.94 -18.20
N VAL A 199 25.93 18.21 -19.16
CA VAL A 199 25.64 19.56 -19.64
C VAL A 199 24.39 20.11 -18.94
N THR A 200 23.29 19.34 -18.94
CA THR A 200 21.97 19.82 -18.52
C THR A 200 21.67 19.53 -17.04
N GLY A 201 22.35 18.54 -16.46
CA GLY A 201 22.04 18.06 -15.12
C GLY A 201 20.81 17.14 -15.04
N ALA A 202 20.17 16.81 -16.16
CA ALA A 202 19.05 15.88 -16.18
C ALA A 202 19.49 14.48 -15.76
N CYS A 203 18.73 13.81 -14.90
CA CYS A 203 19.06 12.47 -14.43
C CYS A 203 19.02 11.46 -15.60
N LEU A 204 19.98 10.54 -15.65
CA LEU A 204 19.96 9.43 -16.63
C LEU A 204 18.92 8.37 -16.28
N GLY A 205 18.42 8.37 -15.08
CA GLY A 205 17.35 7.54 -14.55
C GLY A 205 17.06 7.96 -13.13
N CYS A 206 15.88 7.64 -12.63
CA CYS A 206 15.48 7.99 -11.28
C CYS A 206 15.60 6.81 -10.32
N VAL A 207 15.87 7.10 -9.05
CA VAL A 207 15.69 6.10 -8.00
C VAL A 207 14.23 5.69 -7.91
N VAL A 208 14.00 4.50 -7.38
CA VAL A 208 12.65 3.91 -7.26
C VAL A 208 11.69 4.89 -6.60
N GLY A 209 10.54 5.11 -7.22
CA GLY A 209 9.48 5.96 -6.69
C GLY A 209 9.49 7.41 -7.17
N PHE A 210 10.45 7.77 -8.01
CA PHE A 210 10.59 9.12 -8.57
C PHE A 210 10.56 9.12 -10.10
N ARG A 211 10.21 10.26 -10.68
CA ARG A 211 10.14 10.52 -12.13
C ARG A 211 10.50 11.97 -12.46
N GLY A 212 10.52 12.28 -13.73
CA GLY A 212 10.88 13.61 -14.25
C GLY A 212 12.38 13.75 -14.52
N ASP A 213 12.77 14.76 -15.30
CA ASP A 213 14.16 14.95 -15.72
C ASP A 213 15.13 15.16 -14.54
N ASN A 214 14.65 15.72 -13.44
CA ASN A 214 15.42 15.93 -12.21
C ASN A 214 15.07 14.93 -11.11
N CYS A 215 14.19 13.96 -11.38
CA CYS A 215 13.71 12.99 -10.41
C CYS A 215 13.16 13.64 -9.11
N ASP A 216 12.55 14.79 -9.22
CA ASP A 216 11.97 15.55 -8.11
C ASP A 216 10.47 15.27 -7.91
N GLU A 217 9.83 14.65 -8.89
CA GLU A 217 8.44 14.24 -8.83
C GLU A 217 8.32 12.82 -8.29
N LYS A 218 7.49 12.63 -7.27
CA LYS A 218 7.09 11.30 -6.82
C LYS A 218 6.15 10.66 -7.82
N CYS A 219 6.16 9.33 -7.92
CA CYS A 219 5.15 8.61 -8.68
C CYS A 219 3.74 9.05 -8.22
N ALA A 220 2.88 9.37 -9.16
CA ALA A 220 1.50 9.80 -8.95
C ALA A 220 0.54 8.90 -9.77
N ASP A 221 -0.73 9.29 -9.87
CA ASP A 221 -1.71 8.62 -10.74
C ASP A 221 -1.85 7.10 -10.49
N ASN A 222 -1.82 6.72 -9.22
CA ASN A 222 -1.88 5.32 -8.78
C ASN A 222 -0.74 4.45 -9.37
N THR A 223 0.45 5.03 -9.45
CA THR A 223 1.67 4.33 -9.88
C THR A 223 2.75 4.33 -8.79
N TYR A 224 3.69 3.39 -8.87
CA TYR A 224 4.83 3.27 -7.97
C TYR A 224 6.00 2.53 -8.63
N GLY A 225 7.12 2.48 -7.92
CA GLY A 225 8.25 1.66 -8.33
C GLY A 225 9.22 2.38 -9.27
N LEU A 226 10.06 1.60 -9.93
CA LEU A 226 11.02 2.12 -10.89
C LEU A 226 10.28 2.72 -12.08
N GLU A 227 10.65 3.95 -12.46
CA GLU A 227 10.02 4.71 -13.55
C GLU A 227 8.50 4.80 -13.46
N CYS A 228 7.95 4.61 -12.26
CA CYS A 228 6.50 4.63 -12.02
C CYS A 228 5.70 3.67 -12.93
N THR A 229 6.29 2.55 -13.31
CA THR A 229 5.68 1.60 -14.27
C THR A 229 4.66 0.67 -13.64
N LYS A 230 4.73 0.49 -12.32
CA LYS A 230 3.81 -0.40 -11.61
C LYS A 230 2.58 0.37 -11.15
N ARG A 231 1.41 -0.27 -11.20
CA ARG A 231 0.15 0.30 -10.70
C ARG A 231 -0.04 -0.03 -9.23
N CYS A 232 -0.54 0.95 -8.47
CA CYS A 232 -0.93 0.74 -7.08
C CYS A 232 -1.95 -0.40 -6.96
N PRO A 233 -1.88 -1.17 -5.89
CA PRO A 233 -2.92 -2.11 -5.54
C PRO A 233 -4.21 -1.37 -5.13
N LYS A 234 -5.27 -2.11 -4.84
CA LYS A 234 -6.55 -1.54 -4.39
C LYS A 234 -6.46 -1.09 -2.94
N CYS A 235 -5.92 0.09 -2.73
CA CYS A 235 -5.85 0.73 -1.43
C CYS A 235 -7.24 1.18 -0.96
N LYS A 236 -7.40 1.28 0.36
CA LYS A 236 -8.61 1.79 0.99
C LYS A 236 -8.96 3.18 0.45
N ASP A 237 -10.24 3.37 0.11
CA ASP A 237 -10.80 4.64 -0.36
C ASP A 237 -10.07 5.20 -1.61
N SER A 238 -9.45 4.31 -2.41
CA SER A 238 -8.69 4.66 -3.63
C SER A 238 -7.50 5.61 -3.36
N GLU A 239 -6.93 5.58 -2.16
CA GLU A 239 -5.76 6.38 -1.83
C GLU A 239 -4.53 5.99 -2.68
N GLN A 240 -3.64 6.95 -2.89
CA GLN A 240 -2.35 6.72 -3.52
C GLN A 240 -1.50 5.80 -2.63
N CYS A 241 -0.97 4.72 -3.20
CA CYS A 241 -0.02 3.85 -2.50
C CYS A 241 1.33 4.53 -2.31
N ASP A 242 2.18 3.96 -1.46
CA ASP A 242 3.56 4.40 -1.30
C ASP A 242 4.29 4.36 -2.66
N HIS A 243 4.88 5.47 -3.04
CA HIS A 243 5.48 5.69 -4.36
C HIS A 243 6.70 4.78 -4.63
N VAL A 244 7.35 4.25 -3.60
CA VAL A 244 8.53 3.39 -3.73
C VAL A 244 8.14 1.91 -3.86
N ASN A 245 7.37 1.39 -2.90
CA ASN A 245 7.11 -0.04 -2.75
C ASN A 245 5.67 -0.46 -3.08
N GLY A 246 4.75 0.49 -3.26
CA GLY A 246 3.35 0.22 -3.58
C GLY A 246 2.49 -0.20 -2.40
N SER A 247 2.96 -0.08 -1.17
CA SER A 247 2.15 -0.42 0.00
C SER A 247 1.05 0.61 0.26
N CYS A 248 -0.10 0.15 0.74
CA CYS A 248 -1.20 1.00 1.13
C CYS A 248 -1.03 1.46 2.58
N LEU A 249 -0.99 2.78 2.83
CA LEU A 249 -0.79 3.36 4.15
C LEU A 249 -1.95 3.04 5.11
N ASN A 250 -3.19 3.16 4.64
CA ASN A 250 -4.41 2.91 5.43
C ASN A 250 -5.01 1.52 5.17
N GLY A 251 -4.22 0.63 4.55
CA GLY A 251 -4.61 -0.74 4.26
C GLY A 251 -5.42 -0.90 2.97
N CYS A 252 -5.98 -2.08 2.81
CA CYS A 252 -6.62 -2.52 1.57
C CYS A 252 -8.11 -2.17 1.50
N GLU A 253 -8.63 -2.10 0.27
CA GLU A 253 -10.05 -2.03 0.00
C GLU A 253 -10.80 -3.24 0.61
N LYS A 254 -12.12 -3.12 0.73
CA LYS A 254 -12.96 -4.18 1.29
C LYS A 254 -12.84 -5.49 0.53
N GLY A 255 -12.70 -6.58 1.25
CA GLY A 255 -12.67 -7.93 0.68
C GLY A 255 -11.28 -8.45 0.32
N ILE A 256 -10.24 -7.64 0.51
CA ILE A 256 -8.84 -8.00 0.25
C ILE A 256 -7.94 -7.60 1.41
N TYR A 257 -6.75 -8.22 1.48
CA TYR A 257 -5.73 -7.96 2.49
C TYR A 257 -4.32 -8.25 1.96
N GLY A 258 -3.32 -8.00 2.79
CA GLY A 258 -1.91 -8.19 2.47
C GLY A 258 -1.18 -6.89 2.20
N VAL A 259 0.13 -6.92 2.15
CA VAL A 259 0.96 -5.72 1.93
C VAL A 259 0.66 -5.08 0.56
N ASN A 260 0.41 -5.94 -0.43
CA ASN A 260 0.09 -5.52 -1.80
C ASN A 260 -1.41 -5.60 -2.11
N CYS A 261 -2.28 -5.80 -1.12
CA CYS A 261 -3.73 -5.93 -1.32
C CYS A 261 -4.13 -6.90 -2.44
N ASP A 262 -3.40 -7.98 -2.58
CA ASP A 262 -3.50 -8.98 -3.65
C ASP A 262 -4.23 -10.25 -3.23
N ARG A 263 -4.53 -10.39 -1.93
CA ARG A 263 -5.17 -11.58 -1.37
C ARG A 263 -6.60 -11.28 -1.01
N ALA A 264 -7.52 -12.16 -1.43
CA ALA A 264 -8.90 -12.11 -0.99
C ALA A 264 -9.02 -12.49 0.49
N CYS A 265 -9.96 -11.89 1.22
CA CYS A 265 -10.22 -12.25 2.62
C CYS A 265 -10.36 -13.77 2.78
N PRO A 266 -9.75 -14.34 3.82
CA PRO A 266 -10.00 -15.73 4.19
C PRO A 266 -11.50 -15.98 4.43
N VAL A 267 -11.90 -17.25 4.34
CA VAL A 267 -13.25 -17.62 4.71
C VAL A 267 -13.51 -17.23 6.17
N GLY A 268 -14.67 -16.67 6.45
CA GLY A 268 -15.02 -16.19 7.79
C GLY A 268 -14.63 -14.73 8.06
N TRP A 269 -14.01 -14.04 7.09
CA TRP A 269 -13.58 -12.66 7.26
C TRP A 269 -14.08 -11.74 6.14
N TYR A 270 -14.34 -10.46 6.46
CA TYR A 270 -14.80 -9.46 5.48
C TYR A 270 -14.37 -8.04 5.84
N GLY A 271 -14.69 -7.11 4.94
CA GLY A 271 -14.47 -5.68 5.14
C GLY A 271 -13.06 -5.21 4.78
N TYR A 272 -12.74 -4.00 5.19
CA TYR A 272 -11.40 -3.43 4.98
C TYR A 272 -10.32 -4.26 5.66
N ASN A 273 -9.28 -4.61 4.95
CA ASN A 273 -8.18 -5.41 5.48
C ASN A 273 -8.63 -6.74 6.14
N CYS A 274 -9.83 -7.20 5.82
CA CYS A 274 -10.41 -8.40 6.44
C CYS A 274 -10.46 -8.34 7.99
N GLN A 275 -10.78 -7.17 8.56
CA GLN A 275 -10.78 -6.98 10.02
C GLN A 275 -12.04 -7.48 10.70
N ASN A 276 -13.12 -7.72 9.96
CA ASN A 276 -14.39 -8.15 10.50
C ASN A 276 -14.58 -9.65 10.31
N THR A 277 -15.18 -10.32 11.30
CA THR A 277 -15.55 -11.73 11.22
C THR A 277 -16.99 -11.90 10.78
N CYS A 278 -17.26 -12.88 9.93
CA CYS A 278 -18.62 -13.28 9.57
C CYS A 278 -19.39 -13.74 10.83
N SER A 279 -20.66 -13.41 10.89
CA SER A 279 -21.51 -13.81 12.02
C SER A 279 -21.69 -15.32 12.09
N VAL A 280 -21.60 -15.86 13.28
CA VAL A 280 -21.94 -17.27 13.58
C VAL A 280 -23.42 -17.58 13.35
N ASN A 281 -24.26 -16.52 13.28
CA ASN A 281 -25.71 -16.63 13.08
C ASN A 281 -26.08 -16.57 11.57
N CYS A 282 -25.12 -16.60 10.66
CA CYS A 282 -25.40 -16.80 9.24
C CYS A 282 -26.06 -18.14 9.01
N GLY A 283 -26.89 -18.27 7.97
CA GLY A 283 -27.49 -19.52 7.56
C GLY A 283 -26.47 -20.61 7.32
N VAL A 284 -25.32 -20.26 6.74
CA VAL A 284 -24.08 -21.05 6.78
C VAL A 284 -23.14 -20.38 7.78
N PRO A 285 -22.93 -20.96 8.97
CA PRO A 285 -22.13 -20.34 10.01
C PRO A 285 -20.75 -19.88 9.53
N GLU A 286 -20.34 -18.70 9.96
CA GLU A 286 -19.03 -18.09 9.62
C GLU A 286 -18.77 -17.91 8.13
N ARG A 287 -19.82 -17.92 7.29
CA ARG A 287 -19.71 -17.63 5.86
C ARG A 287 -20.47 -16.39 5.46
N CYS A 288 -19.77 -15.48 4.83
CA CYS A 288 -20.33 -14.23 4.34
C CYS A 288 -19.58 -13.69 3.12
N GLN A 289 -20.18 -12.75 2.44
CA GLN A 289 -19.55 -12.03 1.33
C GLN A 289 -18.36 -11.20 1.84
N ARG A 290 -17.20 -11.37 1.27
CA ARG A 290 -15.93 -10.77 1.72
C ARG A 290 -15.92 -9.24 1.74
N VAL A 291 -16.76 -8.59 0.93
CA VAL A 291 -16.84 -7.11 0.85
C VAL A 291 -17.77 -6.54 1.88
N THR A 292 -18.99 -7.06 1.97
CA THR A 292 -20.11 -6.48 2.74
C THR A 292 -20.38 -7.17 4.08
N GLY A 293 -19.92 -8.39 4.26
CA GLY A 293 -20.29 -9.22 5.41
C GLY A 293 -21.67 -9.84 5.30
N GLN A 294 -22.36 -9.70 4.17
CA GLN A 294 -23.67 -10.30 3.96
C GLN A 294 -23.59 -11.81 4.12
N CYS A 295 -24.43 -12.33 5.01
CA CYS A 295 -24.47 -13.74 5.35
C CYS A 295 -24.83 -14.62 4.16
N GLU A 296 -24.08 -15.72 3.98
CA GLU A 296 -24.41 -16.78 3.03
C GLU A 296 -25.54 -17.64 3.61
N GLY A 297 -26.58 -17.88 2.78
CA GLY A 297 -27.76 -18.64 3.20
C GLY A 297 -28.74 -17.87 4.10
N GLY A 298 -28.63 -16.53 4.18
CA GLY A 298 -29.48 -15.69 5.04
C GLY A 298 -29.11 -15.80 6.51
N CYS A 299 -30.08 -15.61 7.40
CA CYS A 299 -29.87 -15.67 8.84
C CYS A 299 -30.43 -16.97 9.44
N GLN A 300 -29.82 -17.42 10.52
CA GLN A 300 -30.41 -18.46 11.35
C GLN A 300 -31.69 -17.95 11.99
N VAL A 301 -32.52 -18.91 12.41
CA VAL A 301 -33.82 -18.63 13.07
C VAL A 301 -33.64 -17.72 14.27
N GLY A 302 -34.40 -16.63 14.30
CA GLY A 302 -34.38 -15.63 15.39
C GLY A 302 -33.42 -14.45 15.13
N TRP A 303 -32.71 -14.45 14.01
CA TRP A 303 -31.77 -13.40 13.65
C TRP A 303 -32.18 -12.70 12.35
N LYS A 304 -31.82 -11.44 12.20
CA LYS A 304 -32.13 -10.60 11.03
C LYS A 304 -31.00 -9.64 10.68
N GLY A 305 -31.14 -8.97 9.54
CA GLY A 305 -30.16 -8.05 8.99
C GLY A 305 -29.24 -8.76 7.98
N THR A 306 -28.46 -7.99 7.26
CA THR A 306 -27.57 -8.52 6.23
C THR A 306 -26.42 -9.32 6.82
N THR A 307 -25.99 -8.97 8.03
CA THR A 307 -24.89 -9.59 8.79
C THR A 307 -25.37 -10.52 9.90
N CYS A 308 -26.70 -10.65 10.08
CA CYS A 308 -27.34 -11.53 11.08
C CYS A 308 -26.81 -11.31 12.52
N ASP A 309 -26.52 -10.09 12.86
CA ASP A 309 -26.02 -9.67 14.18
C ASP A 309 -27.15 -9.08 15.08
N THR A 310 -28.31 -8.90 14.51
CA THR A 310 -29.49 -8.35 15.21
C THR A 310 -30.51 -9.45 15.42
N LYS A 311 -31.03 -9.58 16.68
CA LYS A 311 -32.14 -10.48 17.00
C LYS A 311 -33.43 -9.94 16.41
N CYS A 312 -34.44 -10.80 16.27
CA CYS A 312 -35.80 -10.38 15.93
C CYS A 312 -36.28 -9.29 16.85
N ASP A 313 -37.05 -8.36 16.29
CA ASP A 313 -37.68 -7.28 17.10
C ASP A 313 -38.66 -7.84 18.11
N THR A 314 -38.93 -7.00 19.09
CA THR A 314 -39.96 -7.22 20.10
C THR A 314 -41.28 -7.66 19.45
N GLY A 315 -41.83 -8.78 19.91
CA GLY A 315 -43.08 -9.30 19.39
C GLY A 315 -42.98 -10.17 18.16
N THR A 316 -41.74 -10.42 17.64
CA THR A 316 -41.51 -11.32 16.50
C THR A 316 -40.47 -12.40 16.81
N TYR A 317 -40.55 -13.53 16.11
CA TYR A 317 -39.62 -14.64 16.24
C TYR A 317 -39.49 -15.45 14.93
N GLY A 318 -38.66 -16.44 14.96
CA GLY A 318 -38.59 -17.41 13.87
C GLY A 318 -37.66 -17.04 12.71
N LEU A 319 -37.86 -17.69 11.60
CA LEU A 319 -37.08 -17.45 10.38
C LEU A 319 -37.48 -16.09 9.77
N ASP A 320 -36.49 -15.28 9.46
CA ASP A 320 -36.71 -13.91 8.97
C ASP A 320 -37.59 -13.04 9.87
N CYS A 321 -37.79 -13.43 11.13
CA CYS A 321 -38.67 -12.74 12.10
C CYS A 321 -40.11 -12.54 11.61
N LYS A 322 -40.64 -13.50 10.84
CA LYS A 322 -41.96 -13.42 10.22
C LYS A 322 -43.09 -13.84 11.16
N GLU A 323 -42.76 -14.60 12.19
CA GLU A 323 -43.74 -15.12 13.15
C GLU A 323 -43.99 -14.07 14.26
N THR A 324 -45.24 -13.95 14.68
CA THR A 324 -45.60 -13.02 15.77
C THR A 324 -45.76 -13.77 17.10
N CYS A 325 -45.27 -13.18 18.17
CA CYS A 325 -45.46 -13.71 19.52
C CYS A 325 -46.92 -13.81 19.87
N GLY A 326 -47.30 -14.79 20.69
CA GLY A 326 -48.59 -14.87 21.32
C GLY A 326 -48.72 -13.91 22.52
N PHE A 327 -49.75 -14.12 23.33
CA PHE A 327 -50.07 -13.29 24.50
C PHE A 327 -49.20 -13.71 25.71
N CYS A 328 -47.92 -13.33 25.69
CA CYS A 328 -46.99 -13.59 26.78
C CYS A 328 -47.29 -12.69 27.98
N SER A 329 -47.14 -13.23 29.21
CA SER A 329 -47.41 -12.50 30.47
C SER A 329 -46.41 -11.36 30.70
N GLY A 330 -46.92 -10.16 31.02
CA GLY A 330 -46.13 -8.98 31.33
C GLY A 330 -45.57 -8.27 30.07
N LEU A 331 -44.55 -7.43 30.26
CA LEU A 331 -43.81 -6.78 29.16
C LEU A 331 -42.79 -7.72 28.49
N ASP A 332 -42.86 -9.01 28.81
CA ASP A 332 -41.93 -9.99 28.29
C ASP A 332 -42.24 -10.34 26.84
N GLN A 333 -41.15 -10.35 26.10
CA GLN A 333 -41.15 -10.80 24.73
C GLN A 333 -41.08 -12.33 24.68
N CYS A 334 -41.63 -12.92 23.67
CA CYS A 334 -41.38 -14.33 23.44
C CYS A 334 -39.92 -14.56 23.05
N HIS A 335 -39.43 -15.76 23.22
CA HIS A 335 -38.08 -16.15 22.83
C HIS A 335 -37.92 -16.01 21.30
N PHE A 336 -36.93 -15.20 20.86
CA PHE A 336 -36.73 -14.77 19.48
C PHE A 336 -36.52 -15.90 18.47
N VAL A 337 -36.13 -17.11 18.90
CA VAL A 337 -35.96 -18.28 18.03
C VAL A 337 -37.26 -19.05 17.86
N ASN A 338 -37.91 -19.45 18.93
CA ASN A 338 -39.00 -20.42 18.92
C ASN A 338 -40.37 -19.88 19.31
N GLY A 339 -40.46 -18.61 19.74
CA GLY A 339 -41.72 -17.98 20.13
C GLY A 339 -42.26 -18.38 21.48
N THR A 340 -41.50 -19.08 22.34
CA THR A 340 -41.98 -19.47 23.67
C THR A 340 -42.05 -18.29 24.62
N CYS A 341 -43.10 -18.18 25.37
CA CYS A 341 -43.26 -17.19 26.44
C CYS A 341 -42.54 -17.68 27.71
N THR A 342 -41.46 -17.02 28.10
CA THR A 342 -40.59 -17.47 29.21
C THR A 342 -41.23 -17.31 30.59
N LYS A 343 -42.15 -16.35 30.76
CA LYS A 343 -42.87 -16.08 32.01
C LYS A 343 -44.34 -16.53 31.96
N GLY A 344 -44.66 -17.41 31.00
CA GLY A 344 -46.04 -17.90 30.86
C GLY A 344 -46.94 -16.97 30.05
N CYS A 345 -48.21 -17.27 30.03
CA CYS A 345 -49.21 -16.58 29.22
C CYS A 345 -49.94 -15.47 29.98
N GLU A 346 -50.45 -14.48 29.27
CA GLU A 346 -51.46 -13.59 29.77
C GLU A 346 -52.75 -14.37 30.19
N ARG A 347 -53.50 -13.76 31.05
CA ARG A 347 -54.73 -14.35 31.50
C ARG A 347 -55.60 -14.70 30.29
N GLY A 348 -56.13 -15.92 30.29
CA GLY A 348 -57.03 -16.37 29.26
C GLY A 348 -56.37 -17.11 28.10
N TYR A 349 -55.04 -17.23 28.13
CA TYR A 349 -54.30 -17.93 27.12
C TYR A 349 -53.46 -19.08 27.70
N ARG A 350 -53.12 -20.06 26.85
CA ARG A 350 -52.33 -21.26 27.21
C ARG A 350 -51.39 -21.71 26.10
N GLY A 351 -50.59 -22.70 26.43
CA GLY A 351 -49.60 -23.27 25.54
C GLY A 351 -48.26 -22.56 25.62
N GLN A 352 -47.23 -23.17 25.13
CA GLN A 352 -45.84 -22.62 25.22
C GLN A 352 -45.67 -21.28 24.52
N ARG A 353 -46.46 -21.03 23.47
CA ARG A 353 -46.46 -19.80 22.67
C ARG A 353 -47.60 -18.87 22.95
N CYS A 354 -48.49 -19.25 23.87
CA CYS A 354 -49.64 -18.46 24.27
C CYS A 354 -50.57 -17.99 23.13
N HIS A 355 -50.72 -18.82 22.11
CA HIS A 355 -51.64 -18.58 20.97
C HIS A 355 -53.04 -19.14 21.20
N GLU A 356 -53.16 -20.09 22.08
CA GLU A 356 -54.40 -20.76 22.32
C GLU A 356 -55.18 -20.07 23.45
N ALA A 357 -56.38 -19.65 23.19
CA ALA A 357 -57.30 -19.21 24.25
C ALA A 357 -57.71 -20.38 25.16
N CYS A 358 -57.99 -20.10 26.43
CA CYS A 358 -58.56 -21.10 27.34
C CYS A 358 -59.78 -21.74 26.72
N GLY A 359 -59.89 -23.07 26.79
CA GLY A 359 -60.96 -23.85 26.30
C GLY A 359 -61.61 -24.71 27.45
N ASN A 360 -62.52 -25.64 27.07
CA ASN A 360 -63.10 -26.60 27.99
C ASN A 360 -63.70 -25.96 29.22
N TYR A 361 -64.44 -24.83 29.05
CA TYR A 361 -65.07 -24.08 30.11
C TYR A 361 -64.12 -23.60 31.24
N THR A 362 -62.84 -23.26 30.84
CA THR A 362 -61.82 -22.65 31.72
C THR A 362 -61.49 -21.22 31.30
N TYR A 363 -61.01 -20.40 32.26
CA TYR A 363 -60.58 -19.03 32.00
C TYR A 363 -59.50 -18.58 32.97
N GLY A 364 -59.06 -17.39 32.82
CA GLY A 364 -58.10 -16.73 33.74
C GLY A 364 -56.68 -17.14 33.64
N PRO A 365 -55.88 -16.97 34.72
CA PRO A 365 -54.43 -17.31 34.68
C PRO A 365 -54.21 -18.81 34.44
N ASP A 366 -53.44 -19.15 33.52
CA ASP A 366 -53.09 -20.54 33.15
C ASP A 366 -54.34 -21.43 32.95
N CYS A 367 -55.47 -20.83 32.58
CA CYS A 367 -56.77 -21.52 32.42
C CYS A 367 -57.10 -22.34 33.62
N SER A 368 -56.74 -21.88 34.85
CA SER A 368 -56.91 -22.61 36.11
C SER A 368 -58.29 -22.45 36.73
N LEU A 369 -59.11 -21.46 36.30
CA LEU A 369 -60.37 -21.19 36.76
C LEU A 369 -61.46 -21.81 35.87
N THR A 370 -62.56 -22.32 36.47
CA THR A 370 -63.70 -22.91 35.73
C THR A 370 -64.80 -21.89 35.57
N CYS A 371 -65.44 -21.87 34.39
CA CYS A 371 -66.58 -21.04 34.13
C CYS A 371 -67.73 -21.39 35.10
N GLY A 372 -68.53 -20.39 35.44
CA GLY A 372 -69.71 -20.61 36.24
C GLY A 372 -70.82 -21.32 35.45
N ASN A 373 -72.04 -21.37 36.09
CA ASN A 373 -73.18 -22.04 35.48
C ASN A 373 -73.89 -21.11 34.50
N CYS A 374 -73.21 -20.88 33.34
CA CYS A 374 -73.75 -20.04 32.28
C CYS A 374 -74.74 -20.81 31.41
N LEU A 375 -75.67 -20.11 30.79
CA LEU A 375 -76.50 -20.66 29.73
C LEU A 375 -75.69 -20.63 28.43
N TYR A 376 -75.32 -21.80 27.86
CA TYR A 376 -74.52 -21.95 26.64
C TYR A 376 -75.41 -22.44 25.50
N LEU A 377 -75.13 -21.89 24.30
CA LEU A 377 -75.50 -22.53 23.04
C LEU A 377 -74.30 -23.44 22.53
N ALA A 378 -74.62 -24.30 21.57
CA ALA A 378 -73.60 -25.21 21.03
C ALA A 378 -72.36 -24.45 20.58
N GLY A 379 -71.21 -24.81 21.14
CA GLY A 379 -69.90 -24.19 20.80
C GLY A 379 -69.55 -22.93 21.61
N GLU A 380 -70.44 -22.42 22.48
CA GLU A 380 -70.17 -21.26 23.35
C GLU A 380 -69.45 -21.68 24.64
N GLN A 381 -68.60 -20.80 25.14
CA GLN A 381 -68.00 -20.90 26.49
C GLN A 381 -67.94 -19.52 27.17
N CYS A 382 -67.62 -19.43 28.45
CA CYS A 382 -67.41 -18.16 29.11
C CYS A 382 -66.17 -17.42 28.44
N HIS A 383 -66.11 -16.11 28.64
CA HIS A 383 -65.00 -15.29 28.13
C HIS A 383 -63.72 -15.77 28.75
N HIS A 384 -62.77 -16.18 27.89
CA HIS A 384 -61.55 -16.86 28.27
C HIS A 384 -60.64 -16.05 29.22
N VAL A 385 -60.71 -14.72 29.22
CA VAL A 385 -59.91 -13.84 30.12
C VAL A 385 -60.65 -13.61 31.44
N THR A 386 -61.96 -13.20 31.39
CA THR A 386 -62.68 -12.68 32.52
C THR A 386 -63.54 -13.73 33.19
N GLY A 387 -63.97 -14.79 32.52
CA GLY A 387 -64.89 -15.78 32.98
C GLY A 387 -66.35 -15.35 32.90
N GLU A 388 -66.65 -14.21 32.26
CA GLU A 388 -68.02 -13.72 32.08
C GLU A 388 -68.81 -14.65 31.19
N CYS A 389 -70.03 -14.88 31.56
CA CYS A 389 -70.97 -15.69 30.80
C CYS A 389 -71.35 -14.96 29.50
N PRO A 390 -71.43 -15.64 28.35
CA PRO A 390 -71.79 -15.03 27.07
C PRO A 390 -73.30 -14.64 27.04
N ARG A 391 -74.06 -15.24 27.90
CA ARG A 391 -75.52 -15.07 28.04
C ARG A 391 -75.87 -15.09 29.52
N ASP A 392 -77.15 -15.17 29.81
CA ASP A 392 -77.71 -15.29 31.16
C ASP A 392 -77.22 -16.57 31.87
N CYS A 393 -77.47 -16.61 33.16
CA CYS A 393 -77.14 -17.76 33.99
C CYS A 393 -78.14 -18.90 33.80
N ALA A 394 -77.63 -20.13 33.96
CA ALA A 394 -78.51 -21.30 34.10
C ALA A 394 -79.48 -21.14 35.30
N ALA A 395 -80.64 -21.81 35.26
CA ALA A 395 -81.68 -21.72 36.31
C ALA A 395 -81.12 -21.94 37.73
N GLY A 396 -81.34 -21.00 38.63
CA GLY A 396 -80.87 -21.05 40.00
C GLY A 396 -79.56 -20.35 40.28
N PHE A 397 -78.96 -19.68 39.28
CA PHE A 397 -77.68 -18.92 39.40
C PHE A 397 -77.85 -17.47 38.98
N GLN A 398 -77.04 -16.59 39.54
CA GLN A 398 -77.06 -15.17 39.25
C GLN A 398 -75.66 -14.56 39.31
N GLY A 399 -75.59 -13.33 38.82
CA GLY A 399 -74.33 -12.56 38.77
C GLY A 399 -73.58 -12.72 37.46
N LYS A 400 -72.63 -11.83 37.17
CA LYS A 400 -71.85 -11.72 35.92
C LYS A 400 -71.07 -13.01 35.53
N PHE A 401 -70.71 -13.77 36.56
CA PHE A 401 -70.00 -15.05 36.44
C PHE A 401 -70.88 -16.27 36.71
N CYS A 402 -72.19 -16.09 36.96
CA CYS A 402 -73.12 -17.17 37.27
C CYS A 402 -72.58 -18.15 38.34
N SER A 403 -71.86 -17.62 39.32
CA SER A 403 -71.29 -18.39 40.45
C SER A 403 -72.11 -18.32 41.74
N GLN A 404 -73.05 -17.39 41.84
CA GLN A 404 -73.89 -17.21 43.01
C GLN A 404 -75.21 -17.95 42.82
N ARG A 405 -75.62 -18.76 43.78
CA ARG A 405 -76.92 -19.37 43.75
C ARG A 405 -77.97 -18.34 44.16
N ASN A 406 -79.11 -18.28 43.47
CA ASN A 406 -80.23 -17.49 43.86
C ASN A 406 -80.77 -18.02 45.22
N SER A 407 -80.36 -17.38 46.31
CA SER A 407 -80.96 -17.66 47.60
C SER A 407 -82.42 -17.06 47.66
N ILE A 408 -83.41 -17.90 47.77
CA ILE A 408 -84.76 -17.49 48.10
C ILE A 408 -84.67 -16.87 49.49
N LYS A 409 -84.76 -15.53 49.58
CA LYS A 409 -84.88 -14.83 50.87
C LYS A 409 -86.20 -15.05 51.45
N VAL A 410 -86.34 -15.88 52.49
CA VAL A 410 -87.41 -15.77 53.51
C VAL A 410 -87.13 -14.50 54.31
N LYS A 411 -88.01 -13.53 54.26
CA LYS A 411 -87.96 -12.29 55.04
C LYS A 411 -87.98 -12.63 56.53
N SER A 412 -87.02 -12.23 57.33
CA SER A 412 -87.16 -11.82 58.69
C SER A 412 -86.34 -10.57 58.94
N SER A 413 -87.08 -9.53 59.37
CA SER A 413 -86.62 -8.20 59.74
C SER A 413 -85.83 -8.21 61.05
N SER A 414 -84.71 -7.54 61.14
CA SER A 414 -84.39 -6.57 62.21
C SER A 414 -82.96 -6.00 61.97
N SER A 415 -82.93 -4.74 61.76
CA SER A 415 -82.12 -3.62 62.21
C SER A 415 -80.77 -3.88 62.86
N ILE A 416 -79.74 -3.17 62.43
CA ILE A 416 -79.07 -2.09 63.12
C ILE A 416 -77.67 -1.91 62.43
N ALA A 417 -77.37 -0.66 62.30
CA ALA A 417 -76.17 -0.03 61.68
C ALA A 417 -74.87 -0.45 62.34
N ASP A 418 -73.80 -0.30 61.57
CA ASP A 418 -72.78 0.68 61.89
C ASP A 418 -71.80 0.86 60.74
N SER A 419 -71.57 2.11 60.49
CA SER A 419 -70.61 2.67 59.59
C SER A 419 -69.26 2.74 60.25
N GLU A 420 -68.23 2.29 59.63
CA GLU A 420 -66.91 2.83 59.92
C GLU A 420 -66.25 3.42 58.63
N SER A 421 -66.22 4.74 58.67
CA SER A 421 -65.42 5.55 57.75
C SER A 421 -63.91 5.40 58.05
N LEU A 422 -63.16 4.95 57.09
CA LEU A 422 -61.71 4.98 57.19
C LEU A 422 -61.25 6.45 57.23
N SER A 423 -60.65 6.83 58.37
CA SER A 423 -60.29 8.19 58.70
C SER A 423 -59.33 8.79 57.68
N SER A 424 -59.54 10.04 57.29
CA SER A 424 -58.81 10.89 56.40
C SER A 424 -57.28 10.97 56.74
N ASP A 425 -56.91 10.61 57.94
CA ASP A 425 -55.56 10.72 58.48
C ASP A 425 -54.57 9.68 57.87
N VAL A 426 -55.08 8.49 57.54
CA VAL A 426 -54.20 7.44 56.85
C VAL A 426 -53.90 7.85 55.45
N LEU A 427 -54.80 8.55 54.75
CA LEU A 427 -54.55 9.03 53.37
C LEU A 427 -53.51 10.16 53.36
N TYR A 428 -53.54 11.09 54.35
CA TYR A 428 -52.56 12.15 54.48
C TYR A 428 -51.16 11.63 54.83
N ILE A 429 -51.00 10.59 55.61
CA ILE A 429 -49.75 9.95 55.95
C ILE A 429 -49.14 9.28 54.72
N LEU A 430 -49.96 8.59 53.93
CA LEU A 430 -49.50 7.94 52.71
C LEU A 430 -49.03 8.96 51.63
N ILE A 431 -49.76 10.07 51.48
CA ILE A 431 -49.41 11.15 50.55
C ILE A 431 -48.09 11.85 50.99
N SER A 432 -47.95 12.11 52.32
CA SER A 432 -46.67 12.72 52.80
C SER A 432 -45.47 11.83 52.65
N ILE A 433 -45.54 10.51 52.80
CA ILE A 433 -44.47 9.56 52.56
C ILE A 433 -44.07 9.53 51.05
N LEU A 434 -45.06 9.57 50.14
CA LEU A 434 -44.83 9.63 48.71
C LEU A 434 -44.19 10.93 48.30
N CYS A 435 -44.55 12.08 48.87
CA CYS A 435 -43.91 13.36 48.58
C CYS A 435 -42.44 13.42 49.07
N VAL A 436 -42.15 12.86 50.25
CA VAL A 436 -40.79 12.80 50.79
C VAL A 436 -39.92 11.90 49.94
N SER A 437 -40.43 10.75 49.49
CA SER A 437 -39.67 9.85 48.60
C SER A 437 -39.42 10.46 47.21
N ALA A 438 -40.39 11.22 46.69
CA ALA A 438 -40.22 11.92 45.38
C ALA A 438 -39.17 13.03 45.46
N THR A 439 -39.16 13.80 46.56
CA THR A 439 -38.16 14.88 46.78
C THR A 439 -36.76 14.31 46.99
N ALA A 440 -36.61 13.19 47.69
CA ALA A 440 -35.35 12.50 47.87
C ALA A 440 -34.75 12.01 46.52
N ASN A 441 -35.58 11.47 45.65
CA ASN A 441 -35.17 11.03 44.31
C ASN A 441 -34.77 12.20 43.42
N ILE A 442 -35.45 13.34 43.47
CA ILE A 442 -35.10 14.55 42.75
C ILE A 442 -33.72 15.09 43.20
N VAL A 443 -33.50 15.11 44.54
CA VAL A 443 -32.20 15.55 45.09
C VAL A 443 -31.06 14.64 44.65
N GLN A 444 -31.28 13.30 44.63
CA GLN A 444 -30.27 12.38 44.12
C GLN A 444 -29.93 12.62 42.62
N VAL A 445 -30.96 12.85 41.80
CA VAL A 445 -30.73 13.16 40.37
C VAL A 445 -29.97 14.46 40.17
N VAL A 446 -30.25 15.49 40.99
CA VAL A 446 -29.54 16.77 40.94
C VAL A 446 -28.09 16.63 41.40
N ILE A 447 -27.82 15.82 42.43
CA ILE A 447 -26.43 15.53 42.88
C ILE A 447 -25.66 14.77 41.82
N ILE A 448 -26.27 13.75 41.23
CA ILE A 448 -25.61 12.95 40.13
C ILE A 448 -25.32 13.86 38.94
N ARG A 449 -26.23 14.74 38.53
CA ARG A 449 -25.97 15.71 37.44
C ARG A 449 -24.88 16.72 37.75
N ARG A 450 -24.77 17.19 38.99
CA ARG A 450 -23.68 18.08 39.41
C ARG A 450 -22.35 17.37 39.40
N CYS A 451 -22.24 16.16 39.96
CA CYS A 451 -21.01 15.37 39.89
C CYS A 451 -20.60 15.02 38.47
N TRP A 452 -21.56 14.86 37.54
CA TRP A 452 -21.27 14.57 36.13
C TRP A 452 -20.78 15.81 35.39
N ASN A 453 -21.32 17.00 35.70
CA ASN A 453 -20.85 18.27 35.12
C ASN A 453 -19.47 18.68 35.66
N ASP A 454 -19.18 18.42 36.93
CA ASP A 454 -17.85 18.71 37.50
C ASP A 454 -16.75 17.75 36.95
N SER A 455 -17.10 16.56 36.47
CA SER A 455 -16.19 15.63 35.85
C SER A 455 -15.89 15.94 34.37
N HIS A 456 -16.70 16.77 33.71
CA HIS A 456 -16.52 17.10 32.26
C HIS A 456 -16.20 18.56 31.99
N GLY A 457 -15.99 19.39 33.03
CA GLY A 457 -15.74 20.82 32.93
C GLY A 457 -14.29 21.27 33.05
N ASN A 458 -13.27 20.39 32.90
CA ASN A 458 -11.90 20.87 32.98
C ASN A 458 -10.96 20.16 32.01
N LYS A 459 -11.06 20.50 30.71
CA LYS A 459 -9.99 20.30 29.72
C LYS A 459 -10.03 21.40 28.66
N GLN A 460 -9.56 22.59 29.02
CA GLN A 460 -9.01 23.52 28.02
C GLN A 460 -7.95 24.41 28.72
N ASN A 461 -6.80 24.48 28.03
CA ASN A 461 -5.66 25.38 28.19
C ASN A 461 -4.61 25.06 29.27
N THR A 462 -3.49 24.46 28.78
CA THR A 462 -2.20 25.19 28.83
C THR A 462 -1.17 24.38 28.01
N TYR A 463 -0.77 24.99 26.88
CA TYR A 463 0.48 24.68 26.20
C TYR A 463 1.53 25.57 26.82
N GLU A 464 2.49 25.02 27.52
CA GLU A 464 3.77 25.67 27.74
C GLU A 464 4.91 24.67 27.82
N SER A 465 5.91 25.00 27.06
CA SER A 465 7.24 24.47 26.82
C SER A 465 7.94 23.94 28.07
N SER A 466 8.51 22.75 28.00
CA SER A 466 9.76 22.45 28.70
C SER A 466 10.58 21.40 27.97
N LYS A 467 11.75 21.85 27.55
CA LYS A 467 12.90 21.04 27.15
C LYS A 467 13.30 20.11 28.30
N THR A 468 13.43 18.83 28.02
CA THR A 468 14.21 17.94 28.87
C THR A 468 15.12 17.06 28.02
N VAL A 469 16.35 17.14 28.37
CA VAL A 469 17.58 16.46 28.02
C VAL A 469 17.41 14.95 28.09
N VAL A 470 17.87 14.24 27.04
CA VAL A 470 18.01 12.77 27.01
C VAL A 470 19.44 12.42 27.41
N PRO A 471 19.69 11.51 28.34
CA PRO A 471 21.04 10.97 28.57
C PRO A 471 21.31 9.79 27.62
N GLU A 472 22.52 9.83 27.05
CA GLU A 472 23.17 8.72 26.36
C GLU A 472 23.29 7.50 27.31
N HIS A 473 22.96 6.33 26.81
CA HIS A 473 23.43 5.06 27.36
C HIS A 473 24.17 4.26 26.30
N ILE A 474 25.44 4.12 26.57
CA ILE A 474 26.46 3.22 26.10
C ILE A 474 25.93 1.79 25.91
N TYR A 475 26.20 1.19 24.76
CA TYR A 475 26.15 -0.27 24.58
C TYR A 475 27.54 -0.82 24.28
N GLU A 476 27.99 -1.59 25.23
CA GLU A 476 29.19 -2.40 25.19
C GLU A 476 29.02 -3.61 24.27
N SER A 477 30.07 -3.90 23.54
CA SER A 477 30.30 -5.05 22.69
C SER A 477 30.56 -6.32 23.50
N THR A 478 29.93 -7.43 23.14
CA THR A 478 30.48 -8.75 23.39
C THR A 478 30.48 -9.60 22.14
N LYS A 479 31.68 -10.05 21.80
CA LYS A 479 32.00 -11.11 20.83
C LYS A 479 31.60 -12.47 21.42
N GLU A 480 31.15 -13.37 20.58
CA GLU A 480 31.66 -14.75 20.32
C GLU A 480 30.53 -15.68 19.84
N GLY A 481 30.85 -16.52 18.84
CA GLY A 481 30.05 -17.70 18.53
C GLY A 481 29.98 -18.09 17.06
N ASN A 482 31.02 -18.74 16.62
CA ASN A 482 31.20 -19.52 15.41
C ASN A 482 30.15 -20.65 15.29
N THR A 483 29.48 -20.84 14.15
CA THR A 483 29.07 -22.17 13.68
C THR A 483 28.77 -22.16 12.17
N ASP A 484 29.36 -23.13 11.54
CA ASP A 484 29.28 -23.66 10.19
C ASP A 484 27.90 -23.59 9.49
N TYR A 485 27.88 -23.22 8.21
CA TYR A 485 26.82 -23.62 7.29
C TYR A 485 27.40 -24.37 6.10
N HIS A 486 26.92 -25.59 6.00
CA HIS A 486 27.11 -26.54 4.91
C HIS A 486 26.53 -26.02 3.57
N GLU A 487 27.29 -26.24 2.58
CA GLU A 487 27.02 -26.31 1.15
C GLU A 487 25.89 -27.32 0.81
N LEU A 488 24.89 -26.90 0.05
CA LEU A 488 23.95 -27.75 -0.72
C LEU A 488 23.46 -26.86 -1.87
N GLY A 489 23.73 -27.07 -3.11
CA GLY A 489 23.44 -28.21 -3.93
C GLY A 489 22.87 -27.61 -5.22
N GLU A 490 23.58 -27.77 -6.32
CA GLU A 490 23.15 -27.42 -7.68
C GLU A 490 21.79 -28.08 -8.00
N PHE A 491 20.87 -27.33 -8.60
CA PHE A 491 19.83 -27.88 -9.46
C PHE A 491 19.99 -27.32 -10.88
N ARG A 492 20.49 -28.19 -11.75
CA ARG A 492 20.31 -28.10 -13.19
C ARG A 492 18.83 -28.38 -13.49
N ASP A 493 18.24 -27.55 -14.31
CA ASP A 493 17.08 -27.94 -15.11
C ASP A 493 17.36 -27.67 -16.58
N GLU A 494 17.60 -28.78 -17.28
CA GLU A 494 17.53 -28.88 -18.72
C GLU A 494 16.04 -28.96 -19.12
N SER A 495 15.59 -28.04 -19.96
CA SER A 495 14.42 -28.29 -20.78
C SER A 495 14.69 -27.87 -22.22
N ASN A 496 14.86 -28.91 -23.03
CA ASN A 496 14.74 -28.92 -24.47
C ASN A 496 13.47 -28.19 -24.94
N TYR A 497 13.61 -27.34 -25.94
CA TYR A 497 12.58 -27.13 -26.94
C TYR A 497 13.14 -27.32 -28.33
N ASP A 498 12.71 -28.45 -28.87
CA ASP A 498 12.88 -28.83 -30.27
C ASP A 498 12.03 -27.95 -31.20
N LYS A 499 12.61 -27.73 -32.35
CA LYS A 499 12.09 -27.20 -33.60
C LYS A 499 10.68 -27.74 -33.94
N LEU A 500 9.87 -26.88 -34.56
CA LEU A 500 9.08 -27.27 -35.75
C LEU A 500 8.59 -26.00 -36.50
N SER A 501 8.98 -25.99 -37.79
CA SER A 501 8.47 -25.31 -39.00
C SER A 501 8.23 -23.82 -38.98
#